data_ca5e4c2546ad423a6ba297dc48ebf268
#
_entry.id   ca5e4c2546ad423a6ba297dc48ebf268
#
_cell.length_a   1.000
_cell.length_b   1.000
_cell.length_c   1.000
_cell.angle_alpha   90.00
_cell.angle_beta   90.00
_cell.angle_gamma   90.00
#
_symmetry.space_group_name_H-M   'P 1'
#
loop_
_entity.id
_entity.type
_entity.pdbx_description
1 polymer ?
#
loop_
_entity_poly.entity_id
_entity_poly.type
_entity_poly.pdbx_seq_one_letter_code
_entity_poly.pdbx_strand_id
1 'polypeptide(L)'
;DTQFYTDGEYQKIPGITQMFQQDKSLVTVLLDDMIAKFGEGVRLIKVWRGPNYNSPFDRREVGWQEYEAAGKIKTVGEIQPLQDSVDSANAVTAAYLQSINREDVDGVIAYYDLYGQGVYKAIEENAMFNGTEGAALPMGSVDIDQVDVTNMQNRPDLWAAAGTTDWTMNGEIGMRILMLEMAGEYDKIYDPATKTYGVDVVEVPGTAIKAEALREDHTVENLADVAGETYGNLGYLSVADWMPAELIH
;
A
#
# COMPACT_ATOMS: atom_id res chain seq x y z
N ASP A 1 -0.20 -12.35 10.05
CA ASP A 1 -0.66 -12.81 8.73
C ASP A 1 0.43 -13.52 7.93
N THR A 2 1.70 -13.31 8.21
CA THR A 2 2.83 -13.79 7.41
C THR A 2 3.17 -15.26 7.57
N GLN A 3 2.83 -15.88 8.68
CA GLN A 3 3.27 -17.23 9.03
C GLN A 3 2.63 -18.37 8.22
N PHE A 4 1.52 -18.07 7.52
CA PHE A 4 0.77 -19.04 6.71
C PHE A 4 1.00 -18.89 5.22
N TYR A 5 1.92 -18.02 4.83
CA TYR A 5 2.30 -17.81 3.45
C TYR A 5 3.64 -18.52 3.18
N THR A 6 3.64 -19.45 2.23
CA THR A 6 4.84 -20.21 1.85
C THR A 6 4.88 -20.39 0.34
N ASP A 7 6.04 -20.17 -0.27
CA ASP A 7 6.28 -20.38 -1.71
C ASP A 7 5.28 -19.66 -2.64
N GLY A 8 4.82 -18.47 -2.23
CA GLY A 8 3.87 -17.68 -3.01
C GLY A 8 2.41 -18.09 -2.86
N GLU A 9 2.09 -19.06 -2.00
CA GLU A 9 0.74 -19.56 -1.78
C GLU A 9 0.34 -19.51 -0.30
N TYR A 10 -0.94 -19.24 -0.04
CA TYR A 10 -1.50 -19.32 1.31
C TYR A 10 -1.69 -20.76 1.74
N GLN A 11 -1.21 -21.09 2.94
CA GLN A 11 -1.45 -22.41 3.52
C GLN A 11 -2.86 -22.44 4.14
N LYS A 12 -3.68 -23.38 3.67
CA LYS A 12 -4.98 -23.65 4.29
C LYS A 12 -4.80 -24.38 5.61
N ILE A 13 -5.35 -23.81 6.67
CA ILE A 13 -5.43 -24.43 7.99
C ILE A 13 -6.90 -24.71 8.27
N PRO A 14 -7.30 -25.99 8.41
CA PRO A 14 -8.69 -26.34 8.68
C PRO A 14 -9.24 -25.63 9.93
N GLY A 15 -10.39 -24.97 9.80
CA GLY A 15 -11.03 -24.27 10.89
C GLY A 15 -10.44 -22.91 11.24
N ILE A 16 -9.60 -22.36 10.36
CA ILE A 16 -9.05 -20.98 10.47
C ILE A 16 -9.27 -20.25 9.15
N THR A 17 -9.95 -19.14 9.21
CA THR A 17 -9.99 -18.18 8.10
C THR A 17 -8.85 -17.21 8.25
N GLN A 18 -8.06 -17.07 7.19
CA GLN A 18 -6.95 -16.11 7.14
C GLN A 18 -7.42 -14.81 6.50
N MET A 19 -7.01 -13.69 7.06
CA MET A 19 -7.31 -12.37 6.50
C MET A 19 -6.02 -11.60 6.26
N PHE A 20 -5.90 -11.00 5.07
CA PHE A 20 -4.74 -10.25 4.64
C PHE A 20 -5.13 -8.96 3.94
N GLN A 21 -4.24 -7.99 3.97
CA GLN A 21 -4.21 -6.96 2.93
C GLN A 21 -3.80 -7.63 1.61
N GLN A 22 -4.40 -7.23 0.50
CA GLN A 22 -3.93 -7.64 -0.81
C GLN A 22 -2.66 -6.86 -1.18
N ASP A 23 -1.53 -7.26 -0.61
CA ASP A 23 -0.25 -6.56 -0.69
C ASP A 23 0.18 -6.23 -2.12
N LYS A 24 -0.09 -7.13 -3.07
CA LYS A 24 0.14 -6.88 -4.49
C LYS A 24 -0.59 -5.61 -4.96
N SER A 25 -1.86 -5.44 -4.61
CA SER A 25 -2.65 -4.29 -5.01
C SER A 25 -2.15 -2.99 -4.40
N LEU A 26 -1.59 -3.02 -3.17
CA LEU A 26 -1.03 -1.84 -2.52
C LEU A 26 0.10 -1.18 -3.34
N VAL A 27 0.90 -2.00 -4.03
CA VAL A 27 1.95 -1.49 -4.92
C VAL A 27 1.40 -1.17 -6.30
N THR A 28 0.55 -2.03 -6.88
CA THR A 28 0.10 -1.82 -8.25
C THR A 28 -0.75 -0.56 -8.42
N VAL A 29 -1.52 -0.15 -7.41
CA VAL A 29 -2.26 1.14 -7.47
C VAL A 29 -1.32 2.35 -7.52
N LEU A 30 -0.15 2.27 -6.87
CA LEU A 30 0.89 3.31 -6.96
C LEU A 30 1.60 3.29 -8.31
N LEU A 31 1.87 2.11 -8.86
CA LEU A 31 2.47 1.97 -10.18
C LEU A 31 1.52 2.52 -11.27
N ASP A 32 0.22 2.23 -11.17
CA ASP A 32 -0.79 2.76 -12.08
C ASP A 32 -0.85 4.30 -12.01
N ASP A 33 -0.71 4.89 -10.82
CA ASP A 33 -0.66 6.34 -10.66
C ASP A 33 0.58 6.94 -11.33
N MET A 34 1.75 6.34 -11.16
CA MET A 34 2.99 6.76 -11.83
C MET A 34 2.90 6.60 -13.36
N ILE A 35 2.31 5.52 -13.85
CA ILE A 35 2.08 5.30 -15.29
C ILE A 35 1.10 6.34 -15.85
N ALA A 36 0.02 6.64 -15.13
CA ALA A 36 -0.93 7.67 -15.54
C ALA A 36 -0.28 9.05 -15.68
N LYS A 37 0.71 9.34 -14.82
CA LYS A 37 1.43 10.63 -14.81
C LYS A 37 2.54 10.71 -15.87
N PHE A 38 3.31 9.64 -16.08
CA PHE A 38 4.54 9.66 -16.89
C PHE A 38 4.48 8.79 -18.15
N GLY A 39 3.46 7.94 -18.29
CA GLY A 39 3.34 6.96 -19.37
C GLY A 39 4.00 5.61 -19.06
N GLU A 40 3.75 4.64 -19.95
CA GLU A 40 4.39 3.32 -19.86
C GLU A 40 5.91 3.41 -20.05
N GLY A 41 6.64 2.54 -19.37
CA GLY A 41 8.11 2.56 -19.33
C GLY A 41 8.64 3.57 -18.32
N VAL A 42 7.79 4.12 -17.43
CA VAL A 42 8.19 5.05 -16.35
C VAL A 42 9.34 4.47 -15.54
N ARG A 43 10.36 5.30 -15.27
CA ARG A 43 11.60 4.91 -14.61
C ARG A 43 11.50 5.13 -13.10
N LEU A 44 11.47 4.04 -12.35
CA LEU A 44 11.21 4.06 -10.93
C LEU A 44 12.37 3.51 -10.09
N ILE A 45 12.57 4.14 -8.94
CA ILE A 45 13.38 3.60 -7.84
C ILE A 45 12.45 2.87 -6.89
N LYS A 46 12.85 1.66 -6.50
CA LYS A 46 12.16 0.85 -5.50
C LYS A 46 12.89 0.93 -4.15
N VAL A 47 12.15 1.13 -3.06
CA VAL A 47 12.70 1.17 -1.69
C VAL A 47 12.06 0.10 -0.84
N TRP A 48 12.84 -0.93 -0.47
CA TRP A 48 12.38 -2.12 0.27
C TRP A 48 13.55 -2.82 0.97
N ARG A 49 13.32 -3.90 1.71
CA ARG A 49 14.36 -4.65 2.44
C ARG A 49 14.95 -5.85 1.69
N GLY A 50 14.62 -6.00 0.41
CA GLY A 50 15.06 -7.14 -0.38
C GLY A 50 14.18 -8.39 -0.20
N PRO A 51 14.46 -9.44 -1.00
CA PRO A 51 13.67 -10.67 -1.00
C PRO A 51 13.82 -11.45 0.32
N ASN A 52 12.76 -12.17 0.69
CA ASN A 52 12.69 -13.03 1.88
C ASN A 52 12.87 -12.26 3.21
N TYR A 53 12.66 -10.95 3.22
CA TYR A 53 12.67 -10.17 4.45
C TYR A 53 11.40 -10.45 5.27
N ASN A 54 10.23 -10.26 4.64
CA ASN A 54 8.94 -10.67 5.16
C ASN A 54 7.96 -10.95 4.02
N SER A 55 6.92 -11.73 4.27
CA SER A 55 5.98 -12.11 3.21
C SER A 55 5.13 -10.98 2.65
N PRO A 56 4.73 -9.93 3.38
CA PRO A 56 4.13 -8.74 2.77
C PRO A 56 4.98 -8.12 1.66
N PHE A 57 6.28 -7.95 1.89
CA PHE A 57 7.17 -7.38 0.88
C PHE A 57 7.33 -8.30 -0.34
N ASP A 58 7.43 -9.60 -0.11
CA ASP A 58 7.51 -10.57 -1.21
C ASP A 58 6.23 -10.56 -2.06
N ARG A 59 5.04 -10.41 -1.45
CA ARG A 59 3.78 -10.26 -2.18
C ARG A 59 3.69 -8.93 -2.95
N ARG A 60 4.17 -7.82 -2.36
CA ARG A 60 4.27 -6.51 -3.03
C ARG A 60 5.20 -6.60 -4.24
N GLU A 61 6.32 -7.31 -4.11
CA GLU A 61 7.30 -7.51 -5.18
C GLU A 61 6.73 -8.28 -6.38
N VAL A 62 5.80 -9.22 -6.18
CA VAL A 62 5.10 -9.90 -7.29
C VAL A 62 4.43 -8.88 -8.22
N GLY A 63 3.72 -7.90 -7.66
CA GLY A 63 3.08 -6.84 -8.46
C GLY A 63 4.08 -5.99 -9.23
N TRP A 64 5.18 -5.64 -8.60
CA TRP A 64 6.27 -4.89 -9.25
C TRP A 64 6.85 -5.65 -10.43
N GLN A 65 7.22 -6.92 -10.23
CA GLN A 65 7.82 -7.76 -11.26
C GLN A 65 6.88 -7.99 -12.46
N GLU A 66 5.57 -8.16 -12.23
CA GLU A 66 4.60 -8.28 -13.31
C GLU A 66 4.55 -7.02 -14.17
N TYR A 67 4.59 -5.83 -13.57
CA TYR A 67 4.56 -4.56 -14.29
C TYR A 67 5.87 -4.34 -15.07
N GLU A 68 7.00 -4.69 -14.50
CA GLU A 68 8.30 -4.62 -15.17
C GLU A 68 8.39 -5.61 -16.34
N ALA A 69 7.98 -6.86 -16.13
CA ALA A 69 7.95 -7.89 -17.19
C ALA A 69 6.99 -7.51 -18.33
N ALA A 70 5.90 -6.78 -18.04
CA ALA A 70 4.99 -6.25 -19.05
C ALA A 70 5.53 -4.99 -19.75
N GLY A 71 6.70 -4.47 -19.37
CA GLY A 71 7.29 -3.25 -19.91
C GLY A 71 6.58 -1.95 -19.49
N LYS A 72 5.66 -2.03 -18.55
CA LYS A 72 4.90 -0.88 -18.05
C LYS A 72 5.75 0.07 -17.21
N ILE A 73 6.73 -0.48 -16.48
CA ILE A 73 7.69 0.26 -15.68
C ILE A 73 9.11 -0.19 -15.99
N LYS A 74 10.09 0.58 -15.59
CA LYS A 74 11.51 0.24 -15.64
C LYS A 74 12.14 0.54 -14.28
N THR A 75 12.67 -0.47 -13.61
CA THR A 75 13.47 -0.28 -12.40
C THR A 75 14.82 0.33 -12.76
N VAL A 76 15.09 1.54 -12.27
CA VAL A 76 16.37 2.24 -12.49
C VAL A 76 17.22 2.30 -11.22
N GLY A 77 16.66 1.89 -10.09
CA GLY A 77 17.38 1.80 -8.83
C GLY A 77 16.63 1.00 -7.78
N GLU A 78 17.40 0.46 -6.86
CA GLU A 78 16.90 -0.27 -5.69
C GLU A 78 17.64 0.22 -4.44
N ILE A 79 16.89 0.63 -3.45
CA ILE A 79 17.39 1.11 -2.17
C ILE A 79 16.92 0.17 -1.06
N GLN A 80 17.85 -0.30 -0.24
CA GLN A 80 17.55 -1.23 0.85
C GLN A 80 17.92 -0.60 2.20
N PRO A 81 16.93 -0.05 2.96
CA PRO A 81 17.16 0.41 4.32
C PRO A 81 17.69 -0.74 5.19
N LEU A 82 18.63 -0.46 6.08
CA LEU A 82 19.23 -1.49 6.96
C LEU A 82 18.31 -1.84 8.14
N GLN A 83 17.38 -0.95 8.49
CA GLN A 83 16.42 -1.10 9.60
C GLN A 83 15.06 -0.56 9.17
N ASP A 84 14.00 -1.02 9.83
CA ASP A 84 12.64 -0.48 9.68
C ASP A 84 12.53 0.83 10.46
N SER A 85 13.12 1.88 9.92
CA SER A 85 13.10 3.21 10.51
C SER A 85 13.25 4.30 9.46
N VAL A 86 12.67 5.45 9.76
CA VAL A 86 12.78 6.68 8.97
C VAL A 86 14.24 7.08 8.75
N ASP A 87 15.05 7.05 9.80
CA ASP A 87 16.47 7.46 9.72
C ASP A 87 17.30 6.53 8.84
N SER A 88 17.05 5.22 8.92
CA SER A 88 17.75 4.26 8.04
C SER A 88 17.38 4.47 6.58
N ALA A 89 16.10 4.65 6.28
CA ALA A 89 15.63 4.92 4.92
C ALA A 89 16.15 6.28 4.41
N ASN A 90 16.12 7.32 5.24
CA ASN A 90 16.66 8.63 4.89
C ASN A 90 18.15 8.55 4.54
N ALA A 91 18.98 7.93 5.39
CA ALA A 91 20.42 7.87 5.18
C ALA A 91 20.82 7.19 3.87
N VAL A 92 20.20 6.02 3.57
CA VAL A 92 20.52 5.29 2.34
C VAL A 92 19.95 5.97 1.10
N THR A 93 18.76 6.58 1.20
CA THR A 93 18.16 7.35 0.09
C THR A 93 18.98 8.61 -0.21
N ALA A 94 19.36 9.38 0.79
CA ALA A 94 20.16 10.57 0.62
C ALA A 94 21.52 10.26 -0.06
N ALA A 95 22.16 9.16 0.35
CA ALA A 95 23.40 8.69 -0.28
C ALA A 95 23.17 8.26 -1.74
N TYR A 96 22.08 7.56 -2.02
CA TYR A 96 21.74 7.14 -3.38
C TYR A 96 21.46 8.33 -4.30
N LEU A 97 20.67 9.31 -3.87
CA LEU A 97 20.35 10.52 -4.65
C LEU A 97 21.59 11.35 -5.03
N GLN A 98 22.69 11.27 -4.26
CA GLN A 98 23.96 11.91 -4.64
C GLN A 98 24.68 11.23 -5.80
N SER A 99 24.29 10.02 -6.18
CA SER A 99 24.94 9.21 -7.22
C SER A 99 24.21 9.22 -8.56
N ILE A 100 23.06 9.87 -8.66
CA ILE A 100 22.22 9.91 -9.86
C ILE A 100 21.86 11.34 -10.24
N ASN A 101 21.44 11.55 -11.49
CA ASN A 101 20.88 12.83 -11.92
C ASN A 101 19.35 12.80 -11.89
N ARG A 102 18.73 13.98 -11.75
CA ARG A 102 17.26 14.12 -11.69
C ARG A 102 16.57 13.58 -12.95
N GLU A 103 17.19 13.76 -14.12
CA GLU A 103 16.65 13.30 -15.40
C GLU A 103 16.69 11.78 -15.61
N ASP A 104 17.39 11.02 -14.76
CA ASP A 104 17.51 9.56 -14.89
C ASP A 104 16.35 8.81 -14.25
N VAL A 105 15.47 9.50 -13.48
CA VAL A 105 14.40 8.89 -12.69
C VAL A 105 13.11 9.71 -12.77
N ASP A 106 11.98 9.03 -12.83
CA ASP A 106 10.66 9.65 -12.91
C ASP A 106 9.91 9.62 -11.56
N GLY A 107 10.18 8.62 -10.70
CA GLY A 107 9.54 8.52 -9.38
C GLY A 107 10.19 7.50 -8.45
N VAL A 108 9.74 7.49 -7.20
CA VAL A 108 10.18 6.55 -6.15
C VAL A 108 8.96 5.88 -5.54
N ILE A 109 9.01 4.57 -5.34
CA ILE A 109 7.99 3.80 -4.60
C ILE A 109 8.64 3.10 -3.41
N ALA A 110 8.13 3.40 -2.22
CA ALA A 110 8.54 2.78 -0.97
C ALA A 110 7.52 1.71 -0.54
N TYR A 111 8.01 0.52 -0.16
CA TYR A 111 7.13 -0.60 0.23
C TYR A 111 6.62 -0.52 1.67
N TYR A 112 6.89 0.58 2.36
CA TYR A 112 6.47 0.80 3.73
C TYR A 112 6.44 2.31 4.04
N ASP A 113 5.52 2.77 4.88
CA ASP A 113 5.35 4.18 5.25
C ASP A 113 6.59 4.77 5.92
N LEU A 114 7.21 4.07 6.88
CA LEU A 114 8.45 4.54 7.51
C LEU A 114 9.59 4.74 6.50
N TYR A 115 9.62 3.92 5.43
CA TYR A 115 10.58 4.14 4.34
C TYR A 115 10.15 5.34 3.50
N GLY A 116 8.84 5.50 3.27
CA GLY A 116 8.27 6.67 2.61
C GLY A 116 8.67 7.97 3.31
N GLN A 117 8.52 8.03 4.63
CA GLN A 117 8.94 9.19 5.44
C GLN A 117 10.44 9.48 5.30
N GLY A 118 11.28 8.44 5.30
CA GLY A 118 12.71 8.58 5.10
C GLY A 118 13.09 9.07 3.70
N VAL A 119 12.43 8.52 2.68
CA VAL A 119 12.57 8.95 1.28
C VAL A 119 12.14 10.40 1.11
N TYR A 120 10.97 10.77 1.62
CA TYR A 120 10.44 12.13 1.60
C TYR A 120 11.46 13.13 2.17
N LYS A 121 11.98 12.85 3.35
CA LYS A 121 12.98 13.70 4.00
C LYS A 121 14.26 13.84 3.14
N ALA A 122 14.75 12.73 2.58
CA ALA A 122 15.93 12.76 1.72
C ALA A 122 15.73 13.60 0.44
N ILE A 123 14.53 13.52 -0.16
CA ILE A 123 14.16 14.31 -1.33
C ILE A 123 13.99 15.78 -0.93
N GLU A 124 13.27 16.07 0.15
CA GLU A 124 13.00 17.44 0.62
C GLU A 124 14.30 18.22 0.93
N GLU A 125 15.30 17.55 1.50
CA GLU A 125 16.60 18.13 1.83
C GLU A 125 17.53 18.28 0.61
N ASN A 126 17.16 17.79 -0.58
CA ASN A 126 18.01 17.80 -1.78
C ASN A 126 17.44 18.73 -2.87
N ALA A 127 18.10 19.88 -3.09
CA ALA A 127 17.62 20.92 -4.02
C ALA A 127 17.40 20.43 -5.46
N MET A 128 18.18 19.45 -5.93
CA MET A 128 18.06 18.85 -7.25
C MET A 128 16.76 18.05 -7.41
N PHE A 129 16.23 17.46 -6.31
CA PHE A 129 15.09 16.56 -6.34
C PHE A 129 13.83 17.15 -5.71
N ASN A 130 13.92 18.20 -4.89
CA ASN A 130 12.79 18.78 -4.17
C ASN A 130 11.99 19.83 -4.94
N GLY A 131 12.33 20.10 -6.18
CA GLY A 131 11.68 21.11 -7.02
C GLY A 131 12.32 22.50 -6.98
N THR A 132 13.38 22.71 -6.20
CA THR A 132 14.10 23.99 -6.14
C THR A 132 14.92 24.25 -7.42
N GLU A 133 15.60 23.24 -7.93
CA GLU A 133 16.46 23.32 -9.12
C GLU A 133 15.83 22.64 -10.36
N GLY A 134 14.52 22.46 -10.39
CA GLY A 134 13.82 21.81 -11.50
C GLY A 134 12.51 21.16 -11.08
N ALA A 135 12.08 20.13 -11.80
CA ALA A 135 10.87 19.38 -11.43
C ALA A 135 11.13 18.52 -10.18
N ALA A 136 10.23 18.56 -9.23
CA ALA A 136 10.26 17.70 -8.06
C ALA A 136 10.26 16.21 -8.45
N LEU A 137 10.89 15.36 -7.64
CA LEU A 137 10.85 13.90 -7.80
C LEU A 137 9.67 13.36 -6.99
N PRO A 138 8.58 12.93 -7.64
CA PRO A 138 7.43 12.42 -6.92
C PRO A 138 7.71 11.03 -6.36
N MET A 139 7.07 10.75 -5.24
CA MET A 139 7.11 9.46 -4.59
C MET A 139 5.72 8.94 -4.21
N GLY A 140 5.63 7.65 -3.98
CA GLY A 140 4.52 6.98 -3.32
C GLY A 140 5.02 5.99 -2.28
N SER A 141 4.19 5.65 -1.31
CA SER A 141 4.49 4.63 -0.31
C SER A 141 3.34 3.68 -0.09
N VAL A 142 3.63 2.49 0.41
CA VAL A 142 2.62 1.58 0.94
C VAL A 142 2.41 1.89 2.42
N ASP A 143 1.17 1.74 2.87
CA ASP A 143 0.62 2.15 4.15
C ASP A 143 0.55 3.69 4.31
N ILE A 144 -0.15 4.16 5.34
CA ILE A 144 -0.34 5.59 5.60
C ILE A 144 -0.60 5.81 7.09
N ASP A 145 0.09 6.80 7.66
CA ASP A 145 -0.17 7.32 9.00
C ASP A 145 -0.46 8.83 8.99
N GLN A 146 -0.65 9.44 10.15
CA GLN A 146 -0.95 10.87 10.24
C GLN A 146 0.22 11.76 9.76
N VAL A 147 1.46 11.31 9.90
CA VAL A 147 2.63 12.06 9.42
C VAL A 147 2.62 12.08 7.89
N ASP A 148 2.26 10.96 7.28
CA ASP A 148 2.18 10.82 5.81
C ASP A 148 1.08 11.74 5.25
N VAL A 149 -0.13 11.71 5.85
CA VAL A 149 -1.23 12.62 5.47
C VAL A 149 -0.75 14.07 5.52
N THR A 150 -0.07 14.46 6.59
CA THR A 150 0.44 15.83 6.77
C THR A 150 1.49 16.18 5.71
N ASN A 151 2.41 15.27 5.41
CA ASN A 151 3.45 15.48 4.39
C ASN A 151 2.84 15.56 2.98
N MET A 152 1.87 14.70 2.67
CA MET A 152 1.14 14.71 1.41
C MET A 152 0.35 16.01 1.21
N GLN A 153 -0.31 16.53 2.27
CA GLN A 153 -1.00 17.83 2.23
C GLN A 153 -0.05 18.99 1.99
N ASN A 154 1.11 18.98 2.65
CA ASN A 154 2.10 20.05 2.54
C ASN A 154 2.86 20.05 1.21
N ARG A 155 3.18 18.86 0.68
CA ARG A 155 3.99 18.67 -0.52
C ARG A 155 3.41 17.59 -1.45
N PRO A 156 2.23 17.86 -2.04
CA PRO A 156 1.60 16.92 -2.98
C PRO A 156 2.42 16.70 -4.26
N ASP A 157 3.35 17.60 -4.55
CA ASP A 157 4.31 17.48 -5.64
C ASP A 157 5.43 16.46 -5.37
N LEU A 158 5.75 16.23 -4.09
CA LEU A 158 6.74 15.24 -3.64
C LEU A 158 6.08 13.93 -3.26
N TRP A 159 5.17 13.92 -2.29
CA TRP A 159 4.48 12.68 -1.89
C TRP A 159 3.11 12.62 -2.56
N ALA A 160 3.09 11.98 -3.74
CA ALA A 160 1.92 12.02 -4.62
C ALA A 160 0.78 11.10 -4.19
N ALA A 161 1.10 9.92 -3.65
CA ALA A 161 0.09 8.93 -3.24
C ALA A 161 0.58 7.98 -2.16
N ALA A 162 -0.35 7.39 -1.42
CA ALA A 162 -0.14 6.26 -0.53
C ALA A 162 -1.07 5.10 -0.94
N GLY A 163 -0.51 3.88 -1.07
CA GLY A 163 -1.27 2.65 -1.32
C GLY A 163 -1.63 1.99 0.02
N THR A 164 -2.90 1.93 0.37
CA THR A 164 -3.32 1.47 1.70
C THR A 164 -4.64 0.72 1.69
N THR A 165 -4.99 0.10 2.81
CA THR A 165 -6.33 -0.38 3.12
C THR A 165 -6.89 0.40 4.30
N ASP A 166 -8.22 0.42 4.43
CA ASP A 166 -8.85 0.99 5.62
C ASP A 166 -8.65 0.04 6.82
N TRP A 167 -7.86 0.49 7.80
CA TRP A 167 -7.59 -0.28 9.02
C TRP A 167 -8.83 -0.52 9.87
N THR A 168 -9.79 0.43 9.89
CA THR A 168 -11.08 0.25 10.56
C THR A 168 -11.88 -0.84 9.86
N MET A 169 -11.94 -0.80 8.53
CA MET A 169 -12.56 -1.85 7.72
C MET A 169 -11.90 -3.21 7.95
N ASN A 170 -10.59 -3.28 7.99
CA ASN A 170 -9.86 -4.51 8.28
C ASN A 170 -10.25 -5.10 9.64
N GLY A 171 -10.31 -4.26 10.67
CA GLY A 171 -10.76 -4.67 12.00
C GLY A 171 -12.20 -5.18 12.00
N GLU A 172 -13.09 -4.50 11.31
CA GLU A 172 -14.49 -4.88 11.18
C GLU A 172 -14.67 -6.21 10.44
N ILE A 173 -13.99 -6.40 9.31
CA ILE A 173 -14.01 -7.67 8.56
C ILE A 173 -13.52 -8.81 9.45
N GLY A 174 -12.40 -8.64 10.16
CA GLY A 174 -11.84 -9.66 11.05
C GLY A 174 -12.82 -10.05 12.17
N MET A 175 -13.48 -9.07 12.78
CA MET A 175 -14.50 -9.35 13.80
C MET A 175 -15.71 -10.08 13.24
N ARG A 176 -16.16 -9.73 12.05
CA ARG A 176 -17.27 -10.39 11.38
C ARG A 176 -16.95 -11.84 11.03
N ILE A 177 -15.75 -12.10 10.50
CA ILE A 177 -15.27 -13.47 10.25
C ILE A 177 -15.32 -14.30 11.53
N LEU A 178 -14.77 -13.78 12.63
CA LEU A 178 -14.79 -14.46 13.92
C LEU A 178 -16.21 -14.78 14.39
N MET A 179 -17.15 -13.86 14.26
CA MET A 179 -18.55 -14.07 14.65
C MET A 179 -19.21 -15.14 13.79
N LEU A 180 -18.98 -15.17 12.48
CA LEU A 180 -19.49 -16.20 11.58
C LEU A 180 -18.91 -17.59 11.91
N GLU A 181 -17.62 -17.67 12.20
CA GLU A 181 -16.97 -18.93 12.62
C GLU A 181 -17.57 -19.44 13.94
N MET A 182 -17.76 -18.57 14.93
CA MET A 182 -18.39 -18.91 16.20
C MET A 182 -19.85 -19.38 16.04
N ALA A 183 -20.57 -18.86 15.04
CA ALA A 183 -21.93 -19.27 14.70
C ALA A 183 -21.98 -20.54 13.83
N GLY A 184 -20.85 -21.02 13.31
CA GLY A 184 -20.79 -22.15 12.37
C GLY A 184 -21.24 -21.80 10.95
N GLU A 185 -21.29 -20.53 10.61
CA GLU A 185 -21.79 -19.98 9.34
C GLU A 185 -20.65 -19.73 8.34
N TYR A 186 -19.74 -20.69 8.17
CA TYR A 186 -18.52 -20.57 7.33
C TYR A 186 -18.82 -20.25 5.86
N ASP A 187 -19.95 -20.72 5.33
CA ASP A 187 -20.40 -20.46 3.97
C ASP A 187 -20.80 -19.01 3.70
N LYS A 188 -20.88 -18.19 4.74
CA LYS A 188 -21.19 -16.75 4.66
C LYS A 188 -19.94 -15.86 4.72
N ILE A 189 -18.75 -16.42 4.94
CA ILE A 189 -17.51 -15.67 4.96
C ILE A 189 -17.24 -15.15 3.55
N TYR A 190 -17.10 -13.84 3.41
CA TYR A 190 -16.99 -13.13 2.14
C TYR A 190 -15.56 -12.59 1.91
N ASP A 191 -15.03 -12.85 0.71
CA ASP A 191 -13.79 -12.24 0.27
C ASP A 191 -14.05 -11.05 -0.66
N PRO A 192 -13.71 -9.81 -0.26
CA PRO A 192 -13.93 -8.63 -1.07
C PRO A 192 -13.07 -8.55 -2.33
N ALA A 193 -11.91 -9.20 -2.37
CA ALA A 193 -11.04 -9.18 -3.53
C ALA A 193 -11.62 -10.03 -4.68
N THR A 194 -12.11 -11.22 -4.38
CA THR A 194 -12.70 -12.13 -5.38
C THR A 194 -14.20 -12.00 -5.52
N LYS A 195 -14.86 -11.32 -4.58
CA LYS A 195 -16.32 -11.19 -4.47
C LYS A 195 -17.04 -12.54 -4.36
N THR A 196 -16.45 -13.46 -3.60
CA THR A 196 -16.98 -14.82 -3.37
C THR A 196 -17.24 -15.10 -1.90
N TYR A 197 -18.13 -16.06 -1.63
CA TYR A 197 -18.50 -16.51 -0.29
C TYR A 197 -17.94 -17.92 0.00
N GLY A 198 -17.90 -18.28 1.28
CA GLY A 198 -17.45 -19.61 1.73
C GLY A 198 -15.95 -19.82 1.53
N VAL A 199 -15.16 -18.80 1.79
CA VAL A 199 -13.71 -18.79 1.59
C VAL A 199 -12.94 -19.02 2.88
N ASP A 200 -11.77 -19.62 2.77
CA ASP A 200 -10.82 -19.80 3.89
C ASP A 200 -9.78 -18.66 3.95
N VAL A 201 -9.73 -17.83 2.90
CA VAL A 201 -8.82 -16.69 2.80
C VAL A 201 -9.61 -15.47 2.35
N VAL A 202 -9.47 -14.39 3.08
CA VAL A 202 -10.08 -13.08 2.79
C VAL A 202 -8.97 -12.08 2.49
N GLU A 203 -8.99 -11.51 1.29
CA GLU A 203 -8.06 -10.46 0.88
C GLU A 203 -8.76 -9.10 0.81
N VAL A 204 -8.26 -8.13 1.56
CA VAL A 204 -8.76 -6.76 1.52
C VAL A 204 -8.00 -5.97 0.46
N PRO A 205 -8.66 -5.55 -0.62
CA PRO A 205 -7.99 -4.84 -1.71
C PRO A 205 -7.49 -3.47 -1.26
N GLY A 206 -6.32 -3.09 -1.79
CA GLY A 206 -5.74 -1.78 -1.58
C GLY A 206 -6.34 -0.71 -2.49
N THR A 207 -6.19 0.53 -2.07
CA THR A 207 -6.51 1.72 -2.87
C THR A 207 -5.39 2.74 -2.77
N ALA A 208 -5.34 3.69 -3.70
CA ALA A 208 -4.42 4.82 -3.64
C ALA A 208 -5.14 6.04 -3.04
N ILE A 209 -4.61 6.54 -1.93
CA ILE A 209 -4.92 7.89 -1.43
C ILE A 209 -4.02 8.86 -2.16
N LYS A 210 -4.61 9.75 -2.96
CA LYS A 210 -3.86 10.74 -3.73
C LYS A 210 -3.72 12.05 -2.97
N ALA A 211 -2.52 12.59 -2.92
CA ALA A 211 -2.26 13.86 -2.23
C ALA A 211 -3.09 15.01 -2.76
N GLU A 212 -3.33 15.06 -4.08
CA GLU A 212 -4.16 16.09 -4.72
C GLU A 212 -5.63 16.11 -4.30
N ALA A 213 -6.13 14.98 -3.74
CA ALA A 213 -7.48 14.87 -3.23
C ALA A 213 -7.59 15.23 -1.74
N LEU A 214 -6.47 15.34 -1.03
CA LEU A 214 -6.45 15.67 0.39
C LEU A 214 -6.75 17.15 0.63
N ARG A 215 -7.60 17.43 1.61
CA ARG A 215 -7.88 18.77 2.15
C ARG A 215 -7.22 18.93 3.52
N GLU A 216 -7.12 20.14 4.02
CA GLU A 216 -6.52 20.45 5.33
C GLU A 216 -7.21 19.76 6.52
N ASP A 217 -8.51 19.43 6.38
CA ASP A 217 -9.30 18.75 7.42
C ASP A 217 -9.18 17.22 7.38
N HIS A 218 -8.47 16.65 6.39
CA HIS A 218 -8.24 15.22 6.35
C HIS A 218 -7.18 14.79 7.37
N THR A 219 -7.50 13.67 8.01
CA THR A 219 -6.63 12.92 8.91
C THR A 219 -6.65 11.46 8.50
N VAL A 220 -5.75 10.65 9.06
CA VAL A 220 -5.75 9.20 8.78
C VAL A 220 -7.08 8.51 9.13
N GLU A 221 -7.90 9.12 10.01
CA GLU A 221 -9.17 8.55 10.47
C GLU A 221 -10.37 8.87 9.55
N ASN A 222 -10.24 9.80 8.60
CA ASN A 222 -11.36 10.26 7.78
C ASN A 222 -11.06 10.28 6.26
N LEU A 223 -10.27 9.34 5.76
CA LEU A 223 -9.85 9.25 4.37
C LEU A 223 -10.88 8.59 3.43
N ALA A 224 -11.99 8.08 3.94
CA ALA A 224 -12.96 7.30 3.17
C ALA A 224 -13.55 8.08 1.97
N ASP A 225 -13.72 9.40 2.07
CA ASP A 225 -14.27 10.24 1.01
C ASP A 225 -13.29 10.53 -0.14
N VAL A 226 -11.99 10.28 0.07
CA VAL A 226 -10.93 10.47 -0.95
C VAL A 226 -10.36 9.16 -1.49
N ALA A 227 -10.70 8.05 -0.87
CA ALA A 227 -10.17 6.73 -1.20
C ALA A 227 -11.02 5.93 -2.21
N GLY A 228 -12.15 6.48 -2.63
CA GLY A 228 -13.06 5.84 -3.57
C GLY A 228 -13.87 4.68 -2.96
N GLU A 229 -14.53 3.90 -3.83
CA GLU A 229 -15.50 2.87 -3.42
C GLU A 229 -14.89 1.72 -2.61
N THR A 230 -13.60 1.44 -2.75
CA THR A 230 -12.95 0.31 -2.08
C THR A 230 -12.62 0.60 -0.62
N TYR A 231 -12.23 1.84 -0.32
CA TYR A 231 -11.83 2.25 1.01
C TYR A 231 -13.06 2.65 1.84
N GLY A 232 -13.23 2.03 3.00
CA GLY A 232 -14.37 2.31 3.87
C GLY A 232 -15.74 1.90 3.32
N ASN A 233 -15.83 1.37 2.11
CA ASN A 233 -17.09 0.91 1.54
C ASN A 233 -17.38 -0.55 1.90
N LEU A 234 -18.09 -0.73 3.00
CA LEU A 234 -18.58 -2.03 3.44
C LEU A 234 -19.98 -2.36 2.94
N GLY A 235 -20.49 -1.65 1.91
CA GLY A 235 -21.84 -1.84 1.41
C GLY A 235 -22.16 -3.29 1.04
N TYR A 236 -21.20 -4.02 0.46
CA TYR A 236 -21.32 -5.45 0.17
C TYR A 236 -21.10 -6.36 1.39
N LEU A 237 -20.64 -5.80 2.51
CA LEU A 237 -20.47 -6.47 3.80
C LEU A 237 -21.51 -6.01 4.81
N SER A 238 -22.62 -5.48 4.34
CA SER A 238 -23.73 -5.02 5.18
C SER A 238 -24.10 -6.10 6.19
N VAL A 239 -24.14 -5.71 7.46
CA VAL A 239 -24.49 -6.59 8.58
C VAL A 239 -25.82 -7.32 8.34
N ALA A 240 -26.78 -6.66 7.69
CA ALA A 240 -28.12 -7.22 7.44
C ALA A 240 -28.14 -8.47 6.53
N ASP A 241 -27.15 -8.61 5.65
CA ASP A 241 -27.21 -9.64 4.61
C ASP A 241 -26.54 -10.96 4.99
N TRP A 242 -25.69 -10.97 6.01
CA TRP A 242 -24.85 -12.13 6.28
C TRP A 242 -24.59 -12.43 7.76
N MET A 243 -24.90 -11.52 8.69
CA MET A 243 -24.76 -11.76 10.12
C MET A 243 -26.06 -12.28 10.71
N PRO A 244 -26.05 -13.32 11.56
CA PRO A 244 -27.23 -13.74 12.32
C PRO A 244 -27.85 -12.57 13.08
N ALA A 245 -29.19 -12.44 13.01
CA ALA A 245 -29.89 -11.30 13.62
C ALA A 245 -29.64 -11.18 15.13
N GLU A 246 -29.33 -12.29 15.79
CA GLU A 246 -28.99 -12.37 17.22
C GLU A 246 -27.65 -11.70 17.56
N LEU A 247 -26.78 -11.47 16.58
CA LEU A 247 -25.47 -10.85 16.73
C LEU A 247 -25.46 -9.37 16.30
N ILE A 248 -26.59 -8.86 15.82
CA ILE A 248 -26.77 -7.47 15.43
C ILE A 248 -27.38 -6.73 16.62
N HIS A 249 -26.60 -5.94 17.33
CA HIS A 249 -27.07 -5.14 18.43
C HIS A 249 -26.87 -3.65 18.15
#